data_afa773b80cb6a42e96da281aae4f2723
#
_entry.id   afa773b80cb6a42e96da281aae4f2723
#
_cell.length_a   1.000
_cell.length_b   1.000
_cell.length_c   1.000
_cell.angle_alpha   90.00
_cell.angle_beta   90.00
_cell.angle_gamma   90.00
#
_symmetry.space_group_name_H-M   'P 1'
#
loop_
_entity.id
_entity.type
_entity.pdbx_description
1 polymer ?
#
loop_
_entity_poly.entity_id
_entity_poly.type
_entity_poly.pdbx_seq_one_letter_code
_entity_poly.pdbx_strand_id
1 'polypeptide(L)'
;MLFMLVTRPKVGTPRDKIIEHLTRQIHSETWDLIRHGQLSHILYKVGDEPGFFAILNAPSFEDAKAIVDRNAQRLALFEVDIVPVKQFPLFD
;
A
#
# COMPACT_ATOMS: atom_id res chain seq x y z
N MET A 1 6.52 13.38 5.31
CA MET A 1 6.80 12.18 6.10
C MET A 1 6.55 10.94 5.25
N LEU A 2 7.34 9.93 5.48
CA LEU A 2 7.21 8.67 4.76
C LEU A 2 6.51 7.63 5.63
N PHE A 3 5.64 6.88 5.00
CA PHE A 3 4.94 5.76 5.63
C PHE A 3 5.08 4.53 4.75
N MET A 4 5.34 3.39 5.36
CA MET A 4 5.30 2.13 4.64
C MET A 4 3.93 1.52 4.82
N LEU A 5 3.26 1.21 3.72
CA LEU A 5 2.05 0.43 3.71
C LEU A 5 2.44 -1.04 3.63
N VAL A 6 2.05 -1.80 4.64
CA VAL A 6 2.30 -3.24 4.69
C VAL A 6 0.96 -3.94 4.62
N THR A 7 0.76 -4.74 3.60
CA THR A 7 -0.50 -5.44 3.43
C THR A 7 -0.34 -6.93 3.67
N ARG A 8 -1.39 -7.54 4.20
CA ARG A 8 -1.52 -8.98 4.29
C ARG A 8 -2.98 -9.36 3.98
N PRO A 9 -3.22 -10.58 3.48
CA PRO A 9 -4.59 -11.01 3.20
C PRO A 9 -5.43 -11.04 4.46
N LYS A 10 -6.68 -10.64 4.35
CA LYS A 10 -7.66 -10.86 5.42
C LYS A 10 -7.86 -12.36 5.64
N VAL A 11 -8.06 -12.75 6.89
CA VAL A 11 -8.31 -14.14 7.26
C VAL A 11 -9.49 -14.69 6.46
N GLY A 12 -9.31 -15.88 5.87
CA GLY A 12 -10.34 -16.53 5.09
C GLY A 12 -10.42 -16.10 3.62
N THR A 13 -9.59 -15.16 3.18
CA THR A 13 -9.58 -14.75 1.78
C THR A 13 -8.80 -15.78 0.95
N PRO A 14 -9.41 -16.37 -0.11
CA PRO A 14 -8.70 -17.33 -0.95
C PRO A 14 -7.51 -16.69 -1.67
N ARG A 15 -6.41 -17.43 -1.75
CA ARG A 15 -5.19 -16.95 -2.39
C ARG A 15 -5.39 -16.56 -3.86
N ASP A 16 -6.17 -17.33 -4.61
CA ASP A 16 -6.45 -17.07 -6.01
C ASP A 16 -7.18 -15.74 -6.22
N LYS A 17 -8.06 -15.37 -5.29
CA LYS A 17 -8.75 -14.07 -5.32
C LYS A 17 -7.77 -12.91 -5.15
N ILE A 18 -6.80 -13.07 -4.26
CA ILE A 18 -5.79 -12.03 -4.02
C ILE A 18 -4.87 -11.90 -5.23
N ILE A 19 -4.40 -13.00 -5.80
CA ILE A 19 -3.55 -12.97 -6.98
C ILE A 19 -4.30 -12.34 -8.15
N GLU A 20 -5.56 -12.71 -8.37
CA GLU A 20 -6.39 -12.09 -9.38
C GLU A 20 -6.49 -10.58 -9.19
N HIS A 21 -6.71 -10.14 -7.95
CA HIS A 21 -6.79 -8.71 -7.63
C HIS A 21 -5.48 -7.98 -7.91
N LEU A 22 -4.34 -8.56 -7.54
CA LEU A 22 -3.02 -7.96 -7.73
C LEU A 22 -2.60 -7.90 -9.21
N THR A 23 -3.14 -8.76 -10.06
CA THR A 23 -2.80 -8.80 -11.48
C THR A 23 -3.68 -7.91 -12.33
N ARG A 24 -4.70 -7.28 -11.77
CA ARG A 24 -5.54 -6.32 -12.49
C ARG A 24 -4.76 -5.04 -12.77
N GLN A 25 -5.25 -4.29 -13.76
CA GLN A 25 -4.67 -3.00 -14.09
C GLN A 25 -4.73 -2.05 -12.90
N ILE A 26 -3.67 -1.27 -12.74
CA ILE A 26 -3.60 -0.23 -11.73
C ILE A 26 -4.66 0.83 -12.03
N HIS A 27 -5.45 1.18 -11.03
CA HIS A 27 -6.50 2.19 -11.14
C HIS A 27 -5.93 3.60 -11.35
N SER A 28 -6.73 4.46 -11.98
CA SER A 28 -6.33 5.84 -12.26
C SER A 28 -5.91 6.63 -11.03
N GLU A 29 -6.56 6.41 -9.88
CA GLU A 29 -6.18 7.08 -8.63
C GLU A 29 -4.81 6.66 -8.14
N THR A 30 -4.45 5.38 -8.30
CA THR A 30 -3.09 4.91 -7.97
C THR A 30 -2.07 5.60 -8.86
N TRP A 31 -2.34 5.70 -10.16
CA TRP A 31 -1.48 6.44 -11.07
C TRP A 31 -1.35 7.91 -10.70
N ASP A 32 -2.44 8.55 -10.24
CA ASP A 32 -2.41 9.93 -9.80
C ASP A 32 -1.51 10.10 -8.57
N LEU A 33 -1.59 9.19 -7.60
CA LEU A 33 -0.70 9.21 -6.44
C LEU A 33 0.76 9.07 -6.84
N ILE A 34 1.05 8.20 -7.79
CA ILE A 34 2.41 8.02 -8.32
C ILE A 34 2.90 9.28 -9.01
N ARG A 35 2.08 9.85 -9.90
CA ARG A 35 2.44 11.05 -10.65
C ARG A 35 2.70 12.26 -9.76
N HIS A 36 1.99 12.37 -8.64
CA HIS A 36 2.17 13.45 -7.68
C HIS A 36 3.23 13.17 -6.63
N GLY A 37 3.95 12.06 -6.75
CA GLY A 37 5.02 11.69 -5.81
C GLY A 37 4.55 11.25 -4.43
N GLN A 38 3.26 11.01 -4.27
CA GLN A 38 2.70 10.56 -2.99
C GLN A 38 2.89 9.06 -2.77
N LEU A 39 2.92 8.28 -3.83
CA LEU A 39 3.09 6.84 -3.76
C LEU A 39 4.30 6.42 -4.59
N SER A 40 5.19 5.61 -4.00
CA SER A 40 6.38 5.12 -4.67
C SER A 40 6.71 3.70 -4.20
N HIS A 41 7.57 3.03 -4.93
CA HIS A 41 8.13 1.73 -4.52
C HIS A 41 7.05 0.71 -4.17
N ILE A 42 6.17 0.42 -5.13
CA ILE A 42 5.19 -0.66 -4.94
C ILE A 42 5.91 -1.99 -5.19
N LEU A 43 6.02 -2.80 -4.15
CA LEU A 43 6.73 -4.08 -4.18
C LEU A 43 5.77 -5.19 -3.82
N TYR A 44 5.60 -6.17 -4.70
CA TYR A 44 4.77 -7.33 -4.42
C TYR A 44 5.55 -8.36 -3.61
N LYS A 45 4.89 -8.97 -2.63
CA LYS A 45 5.46 -10.07 -1.86
C LYS A 45 5.63 -11.29 -2.74
N VAL A 46 6.77 -11.97 -2.59
CA VAL A 46 7.07 -13.23 -3.25
C VAL A 46 7.07 -14.31 -2.17
N GLY A 47 6.29 -15.37 -2.35
CA GLY A 47 6.20 -16.47 -1.40
C GLY A 47 4.77 -16.88 -1.13
N ASP A 48 4.56 -17.48 0.05
CA ASP A 48 3.29 -18.13 0.37
C ASP A 48 2.17 -17.15 0.71
N GLU A 49 2.51 -15.99 1.24
CA GLU A 49 1.52 -14.97 1.62
C GLU A 49 1.53 -13.83 0.61
N PRO A 50 0.53 -13.73 -0.26
CA PRO A 50 0.46 -12.66 -1.25
C PRO A 50 0.16 -11.31 -0.59
N GLY A 51 0.59 -10.25 -1.24
CA GLY A 51 0.39 -8.90 -0.76
C GLY A 51 1.40 -7.95 -1.38
N PHE A 52 1.47 -6.73 -0.84
CA PHE A 52 2.44 -5.76 -1.34
C PHE A 52 2.89 -4.81 -0.23
N PHE A 53 4.03 -4.18 -0.49
CA PHE A 53 4.52 -3.04 0.28
C PHE A 53 4.52 -1.82 -0.62
N ALA A 54 4.26 -0.66 -0.05
CA ALA A 54 4.35 0.60 -0.80
C ALA A 54 4.84 1.70 0.12
N ILE A 55 5.52 2.69 -0.45
CA ILE A 55 5.94 3.88 0.29
C ILE A 55 4.98 5.01 -0.05
N LEU A 56 4.39 5.60 0.98
CA LEU A 56 3.46 6.72 0.87
C LEU A 56 4.09 7.95 1.51
N ASN A 57 4.12 9.05 0.77
CA ASN A 57 4.56 10.34 1.30
C ASN A 57 3.32 11.19 1.61
N ALA A 58 3.17 11.58 2.86
CA ALA A 58 2.05 12.40 3.31
C ALA A 58 2.52 13.34 4.43
N PRO A 59 1.84 14.49 4.62
CA PRO A 59 2.25 15.46 5.66
C PRO A 59 2.13 14.93 7.08
N SER A 60 1.18 14.02 7.34
CA SER A 60 0.93 13.47 8.66
C SER A 60 0.40 12.05 8.58
N PHE A 61 0.36 11.36 9.72
CA PHE A 61 -0.26 10.04 9.81
C PHE A 61 -1.76 10.10 9.45
N GLU A 62 -2.46 11.13 9.90
CA GLU A 62 -3.88 11.30 9.59
C GLU A 62 -4.12 11.45 8.09
N ASP A 63 -3.25 12.16 7.40
CA ASP A 63 -3.32 12.30 5.94
C ASP A 63 -3.04 10.98 5.24
N ALA A 64 -2.05 10.23 5.71
CA ALA A 64 -1.74 8.90 5.18
C ALA A 64 -2.94 7.96 5.36
N LYS A 65 -3.53 7.96 6.55
CA LYS A 65 -4.72 7.16 6.85
C LYS A 65 -5.90 7.54 5.97
N ALA A 66 -6.10 8.83 5.73
CA ALA A 66 -7.17 9.31 4.85
C ALA A 66 -7.00 8.80 3.41
N ILE A 67 -5.77 8.77 2.91
CA ILE A 67 -5.49 8.22 1.57
C ILE A 67 -5.82 6.71 1.52
N VAL A 68 -5.42 5.96 2.54
CA VAL A 68 -5.74 4.53 2.63
C VAL A 68 -7.25 4.31 2.69
N ASP A 69 -7.95 5.10 3.50
CA ASP A 69 -9.41 4.96 3.67
C ASP A 69 -10.15 5.27 2.37
N ARG A 70 -9.70 6.25 1.58
CA ARG A 70 -10.29 6.53 0.26
C ARG A 70 -10.12 5.39 -0.73
N ASN A 71 -9.15 4.54 -0.50
CA ASN A 71 -8.88 3.38 -1.36
C ASN A 71 -9.37 2.07 -0.74
N ALA A 72 -10.30 2.16 0.21
CA ALA A 72 -10.76 0.99 0.97
C ALA A 72 -11.33 -0.13 0.09
N GLN A 73 -12.03 0.21 -1.00
CA GLN A 73 -12.57 -0.81 -1.90
C GLN A 73 -11.49 -1.63 -2.58
N ARG A 74 -10.38 -0.99 -2.95
CA ARG A 74 -9.24 -1.66 -3.60
C ARG A 74 -8.44 -2.49 -2.63
N LEU A 75 -8.48 -2.10 -1.36
CA LEU A 75 -7.77 -2.76 -0.29
C LEU A 75 -8.66 -3.72 0.49
N ALA A 76 -9.88 -3.98 -0.02
CA ALA A 76 -10.90 -4.76 0.70
C ALA A 76 -10.46 -6.18 1.06
N LEU A 77 -9.55 -6.78 0.27
CA LEU A 77 -9.05 -8.13 0.53
C LEU A 77 -7.87 -8.16 1.51
N PHE A 78 -7.38 -6.99 1.93
CA PHE A 78 -6.17 -6.87 2.72
C PHE A 78 -6.42 -6.22 4.07
N GLU A 79 -5.62 -6.61 5.03
CA GLU A 79 -5.35 -5.80 6.21
C GLU A 79 -4.13 -4.93 5.90
N VAL A 80 -4.20 -3.65 6.25
CA VAL A 80 -3.17 -2.68 5.92
C VAL A 80 -2.63 -2.06 7.20
N ASP A 81 -1.32 -2.18 7.41
CA ASP A 81 -0.62 -1.46 8.46
C ASP A 81 0.06 -0.23 7.83
N ILE A 82 -0.05 0.90 8.51
CA ILE A 82 0.60 2.15 8.11
C ILE A 82 1.73 2.39 9.10
N VAL A 83 2.97 2.22 8.65
CA VAL A 83 4.14 2.28 9.53
C VAL A 83 4.97 3.52 9.19
N PRO A 84 5.13 4.46 10.14
CA PRO A 84 6.04 5.60 9.92
C PRO A 84 7.46 5.10 9.71
N VAL A 85 8.14 5.62 8.70
CA VAL A 85 9.50 5.21 8.36
C VAL A 85 10.37 6.42 8.04
N LYS A 86 11.66 6.26 8.15
CA LYS A 86 12.65 7.25 7.71
C LYS A 86 13.63 6.59 6.76
N GLN A 87 14.12 7.38 5.82
CA GLN A 87 15.14 6.92 4.90
C GLN A 87 16.48 6.78 5.62
N PHE A 88 17.20 5.72 5.32
CA PHE A 88 18.58 5.55 5.84
C PHE A 88 19.55 6.28 4.90
N PRO A 89 20.61 6.94 5.44
CA PRO A 89 20.87 7.16 6.86
C PRO A 89 19.93 8.20 7.49
N LEU A 90 19.77 8.14 8.82
CA LEU A 90 18.86 8.98 9.59
C LEU A 90 19.44 10.39 9.82
N PHE A 91 19.74 11.09 8.76
CA PHE A 91 20.16 12.49 8.83
C PHE A 91 18.94 13.39 8.68
N ASP A 92 18.86 14.37 9.52
CA ASP A 92 17.85 15.41 9.41
C ASP A 92 18.42 16.66 8.74
#